data_2aeced68ebd33edb881961ab5e0ce3d3
#
_entry.id   2aeced68ebd33edb881961ab5e0ce3d3
#
_cell.length_a   1.000
_cell.length_b   1.000
_cell.length_c   1.000
_cell.angle_alpha   90.00
_cell.angle_beta   90.00
_cell.angle_gamma   90.00
#
_symmetry.space_group_name_H-M   'P 1'
#
loop_
_entity.id
_entity.type
_entity.pdbx_description
1 polymer ?
#
loop_
_entity_poly.entity_id
_entity_poly.type
_entity_poly.pdbx_seq_one_letter_code
_entity_poly.pdbx_strand_id
1 'polypeptide(L)'
;MPTVALDTRDAFVPMPHGSGIYTRRLAGALRSTAGSDGLDYWFLERGGRAPELWWEQVTLPRLLRRRRPALVHTPNCFLPLRRPCPGVVTVHDLAFEAHRDDFSRRTGWKYRTITRRAARSAERVICVSNFTRDDVCARYGVDRDRTRVVPNAPALPAGSAMPPAGRYLLYAGDLRPKKNLLRMVRAWRRLRREGLEQRLVLAGRDFGVGAELRAAAGNEPLEMPGFVDDIGLDALMRGADALVHPSLYEGFGMAVVEAMVRGCPTVLARATALPETGGDAAAYFEPRDEDDIARAIRAVLDDPARRAELIKRGERRAAELSWKRTAAATVEVYRELL
;
A
#
# COMPACT_ATOMS: atom_id res chain seq x y z
N MET A 1 -10.90 -27.05 16.39
CA MET A 1 -9.91 -26.37 15.58
C MET A 1 -9.32 -25.22 16.39
N PRO A 2 -8.03 -24.90 16.25
CA PRO A 2 -7.48 -23.72 16.89
C PRO A 2 -8.13 -22.45 16.33
N THR A 3 -8.47 -21.51 17.23
CA THR A 3 -9.12 -20.24 16.84
C THR A 3 -8.09 -19.14 16.69
N VAL A 4 -8.08 -18.46 15.55
CA VAL A 4 -7.30 -17.27 15.27
C VAL A 4 -8.15 -16.02 15.50
N ALA A 5 -7.72 -15.14 16.40
CA ALA A 5 -8.35 -13.83 16.57
C ALA A 5 -7.72 -12.82 15.59
N LEU A 6 -8.49 -12.36 14.62
CA LEU A 6 -8.05 -11.36 13.64
C LEU A 6 -8.64 -9.98 13.98
N ASP A 7 -7.79 -8.97 14.19
CA ASP A 7 -8.24 -7.59 14.39
C ASP A 7 -8.70 -6.98 13.06
N THR A 8 -10.00 -6.82 12.91
CA THR A 8 -10.62 -6.31 11.67
C THR A 8 -11.19 -4.91 11.80
N ARG A 9 -10.94 -4.19 12.89
CA ARG A 9 -11.54 -2.85 13.16
C ARG A 9 -11.28 -1.82 12.05
N ASP A 10 -10.10 -1.85 11.40
CA ASP A 10 -9.76 -0.90 10.34
C ASP A 10 -10.44 -1.22 9.00
N ALA A 11 -10.98 -2.43 8.85
CA ALA A 11 -11.68 -2.86 7.64
C ALA A 11 -13.01 -2.14 7.41
N PHE A 12 -13.65 -1.69 8.49
CA PHE A 12 -15.05 -1.19 8.47
C PHE A 12 -15.16 0.31 8.76
N VAL A 13 -14.06 1.04 8.72
CA VAL A 13 -14.14 2.51 8.75
C VAL A 13 -14.72 3.05 7.43
N PRO A 14 -15.46 4.18 7.43
CA PRO A 14 -16.15 4.68 6.25
C PRO A 14 -15.26 4.88 5.01
N MET A 15 -14.01 5.22 5.22
CA MET A 15 -13.02 5.40 4.16
C MET A 15 -11.70 4.74 4.62
N PRO A 16 -11.53 3.42 4.40
CA PRO A 16 -10.34 2.73 4.84
C PRO A 16 -9.10 3.20 4.05
N HIS A 17 -8.02 3.44 4.74
CA HIS A 17 -6.69 3.61 4.15
C HIS A 17 -6.10 2.26 3.73
N GLY A 18 -4.89 2.23 3.17
CA GLY A 18 -4.26 1.02 2.65
C GLY A 18 -4.27 -0.18 3.61
N SER A 19 -3.98 0.03 4.91
CA SER A 19 -4.06 -1.04 5.93
C SER A 19 -5.49 -1.55 6.16
N GLY A 20 -6.50 -0.66 6.10
CA GLY A 20 -7.90 -1.06 6.22
C GLY A 20 -8.39 -1.84 5.00
N ILE A 21 -7.97 -1.45 3.80
CA ILE A 21 -8.23 -2.20 2.55
C ILE A 21 -7.59 -3.58 2.63
N TYR A 22 -6.31 -3.66 3.03
CA TYR A 22 -5.62 -4.92 3.27
C TYR A 22 -6.40 -5.81 4.25
N THR A 23 -6.74 -5.27 5.43
CA THR A 23 -7.47 -6.01 6.47
C THR A 23 -8.81 -6.54 5.97
N ARG A 24 -9.58 -5.72 5.24
CA ARG A 24 -10.87 -6.12 4.65
C ARG A 24 -10.71 -7.25 3.64
N ARG A 25 -9.72 -7.16 2.75
CA ARG A 25 -9.48 -8.16 1.72
C ARG A 25 -8.92 -9.46 2.30
N LEU A 26 -7.97 -9.38 3.22
CA LEU A 26 -7.44 -10.55 3.93
C LEU A 26 -8.54 -11.26 4.72
N ALA A 27 -9.35 -10.53 5.50
CA ALA A 27 -10.47 -11.12 6.25
C ALA A 27 -11.50 -11.79 5.33
N GLY A 28 -11.80 -11.18 4.17
CA GLY A 28 -12.68 -11.79 3.17
C GLY A 28 -12.11 -13.10 2.61
N ALA A 29 -10.83 -13.12 2.27
CA ALA A 29 -10.16 -14.32 1.76
C ALA A 29 -10.07 -15.44 2.82
N LEU A 30 -9.75 -15.11 4.08
CA LEU A 30 -9.74 -16.08 5.19
C LEU A 30 -11.13 -16.62 5.49
N ARG A 31 -12.19 -15.81 5.42
CA ARG A 31 -13.57 -16.28 5.57
C ARG A 31 -13.94 -17.33 4.52
N SER A 32 -13.45 -17.18 3.28
CA SER A 32 -13.74 -18.13 2.20
C SER A 32 -13.03 -19.47 2.34
N THR A 33 -11.99 -19.55 3.18
CA THR A 33 -11.23 -20.78 3.44
C THR A 33 -11.47 -21.35 4.86
N ALA A 34 -12.25 -20.65 5.68
CA ALA A 34 -12.53 -21.06 7.05
C ALA A 34 -13.02 -22.51 7.13
N GLY A 35 -12.44 -23.28 8.04
CA GLY A 35 -12.71 -24.71 8.22
C GLY A 35 -11.97 -25.63 7.24
N SER A 36 -11.76 -25.23 5.97
CA SER A 36 -11.00 -26.05 5.02
C SER A 36 -9.48 -25.95 5.22
N ASP A 37 -9.00 -24.88 5.86
CA ASP A 37 -7.60 -24.69 6.25
C ASP A 37 -7.25 -25.28 7.63
N GLY A 38 -8.23 -25.86 8.33
CA GLY A 38 -8.07 -26.46 9.66
C GLY A 38 -8.09 -25.44 10.80
N LEU A 39 -8.46 -24.20 10.53
CA LEU A 39 -8.53 -23.09 11.48
C LEU A 39 -9.96 -22.58 11.64
N ASP A 40 -10.23 -22.02 12.80
CA ASP A 40 -11.42 -21.22 13.09
C ASP A 40 -11.01 -19.75 13.23
N TYR A 41 -11.88 -18.81 12.84
CA TYR A 41 -11.56 -17.39 12.84
C TYR A 41 -12.55 -16.58 13.68
N TRP A 42 -12.00 -15.80 14.60
CA TRP A 42 -12.74 -14.80 15.33
C TRP A 42 -12.34 -13.41 14.85
N PHE A 43 -13.19 -12.82 14.01
CA PHE A 43 -13.02 -11.46 13.50
C PHE A 43 -13.41 -10.44 14.57
N LEU A 44 -12.45 -9.63 14.99
CA LEU A 44 -12.59 -8.64 16.06
C LEU A 44 -12.98 -7.30 15.46
N GLU A 45 -14.22 -6.93 15.60
CA GLU A 45 -14.74 -5.61 15.27
C GLU A 45 -14.64 -4.69 16.49
N ARG A 46 -14.41 -3.38 16.27
CA ARG A 46 -14.33 -2.42 17.35
C ARG A 46 -15.72 -2.12 17.89
N GLY A 47 -15.99 -2.51 19.13
CA GLY A 47 -17.16 -2.07 19.88
C GLY A 47 -16.89 -0.77 20.64
N GLY A 48 -17.75 0.25 20.44
CA GLY A 48 -17.76 1.46 21.26
C GLY A 48 -16.79 2.59 20.85
N ARG A 49 -16.86 3.71 21.61
CA ARG A 49 -16.14 4.98 21.36
C ARG A 49 -14.77 5.10 22.08
N ALA A 50 -14.24 4.01 22.64
CA ALA A 50 -12.99 4.09 23.38
C ALA A 50 -11.83 4.60 22.50
N PRO A 51 -10.88 5.37 23.05
CA PRO A 51 -9.66 5.76 22.32
C PRO A 51 -8.94 4.53 21.77
N GLU A 52 -8.37 4.64 20.57
CA GLU A 52 -7.76 3.53 19.84
C GLU A 52 -6.70 2.79 20.67
N LEU A 53 -5.78 3.52 21.31
CA LEU A 53 -4.73 2.96 22.17
C LEU A 53 -5.31 2.21 23.39
N TRP A 54 -6.41 2.71 23.96
CA TRP A 54 -7.10 2.04 25.06
C TRP A 54 -7.71 0.73 24.60
N TRP A 55 -8.34 0.74 23.42
CA TRP A 55 -8.90 -0.50 22.85
C TRP A 55 -7.80 -1.53 22.62
N GLU A 56 -6.68 -1.13 21.98
CA GLU A 56 -5.55 -2.01 21.66
C GLU A 56 -4.87 -2.59 22.90
N GLN A 57 -4.63 -1.78 23.93
CA GLN A 57 -3.77 -2.18 25.05
C GLN A 57 -4.54 -2.59 26.31
N VAL A 58 -5.86 -2.35 26.36
CA VAL A 58 -6.70 -2.67 27.51
C VAL A 58 -7.88 -3.56 27.15
N THR A 59 -8.71 -3.14 26.18
CA THR A 59 -9.94 -3.87 25.84
C THR A 59 -9.62 -5.17 25.13
N LEU A 60 -8.80 -5.13 24.07
CA LEU A 60 -8.41 -6.31 23.31
C LEU A 60 -7.74 -7.38 24.18
N PRO A 61 -6.74 -7.09 25.02
CA PRO A 61 -6.19 -8.09 25.94
C PRO A 61 -7.22 -8.75 26.87
N ARG A 62 -8.22 -8.00 27.34
CA ARG A 62 -9.30 -8.55 28.18
C ARG A 62 -10.19 -9.53 27.39
N LEU A 63 -10.53 -9.18 26.15
CA LEU A 63 -11.30 -10.04 25.25
C LEU A 63 -10.54 -11.33 24.94
N LEU A 64 -9.24 -11.23 24.63
CA LEU A 64 -8.37 -12.38 24.38
C LEU A 64 -8.27 -13.32 25.59
N ARG A 65 -8.15 -12.77 26.83
CA ARG A 65 -8.16 -13.60 28.06
C ARG A 65 -9.47 -14.34 28.27
N ARG A 66 -10.60 -13.77 27.90
CA ARG A 66 -11.92 -14.40 28.04
C ARG A 66 -12.15 -15.49 27.01
N ARG A 67 -11.77 -15.26 25.76
CA ARG A 67 -12.03 -16.19 24.63
C ARG A 67 -10.90 -17.20 24.39
N ARG A 68 -9.71 -16.93 24.89
CA ARG A 68 -8.52 -17.79 24.80
C ARG A 68 -8.25 -18.30 23.38
N PRO A 69 -8.13 -17.44 22.35
CA PRO A 69 -7.76 -17.87 21.02
C PRO A 69 -6.36 -18.49 21.04
N ALA A 70 -6.07 -19.35 20.07
CA ALA A 70 -4.76 -19.97 19.91
C ALA A 70 -3.67 -18.93 19.54
N LEU A 71 -4.04 -17.91 18.76
CA LEU A 71 -3.19 -16.75 18.46
C LEU A 71 -4.04 -15.51 18.15
N VAL A 72 -3.40 -14.34 18.15
CA VAL A 72 -3.97 -13.07 17.69
C VAL A 72 -3.13 -12.49 16.55
N HIS A 73 -3.80 -12.06 15.47
CA HIS A 73 -3.18 -11.32 14.38
C HIS A 73 -3.76 -9.89 14.29
N THR A 74 -2.88 -8.90 14.27
CA THR A 74 -3.24 -7.50 14.06
C THR A 74 -2.64 -6.98 12.74
N PRO A 75 -3.47 -6.78 11.70
CA PRO A 75 -2.99 -6.39 10.37
C PRO A 75 -2.62 -4.91 10.21
N ASN A 76 -2.50 -4.14 11.30
CA ASN A 76 -2.39 -2.68 11.29
C ASN A 76 -1.20 -2.12 12.06
N CYS A 77 -0.10 -2.84 12.17
CA CYS A 77 1.11 -2.47 12.89
C CYS A 77 1.00 -2.41 14.43
N PHE A 78 -0.18 -2.60 15.03
CA PHE A 78 -0.41 -2.44 16.47
C PHE A 78 -0.87 -3.76 17.11
N LEU A 79 0.01 -4.34 17.90
CA LEU A 79 -0.26 -5.57 18.63
C LEU A 79 -0.41 -5.27 20.13
N PRO A 80 -1.38 -5.86 20.85
CA PRO A 80 -1.42 -5.72 22.30
C PRO A 80 -0.15 -6.29 22.93
N LEU A 81 0.53 -5.47 23.73
CA LEU A 81 1.83 -5.81 24.32
C LEU A 81 1.71 -6.83 25.46
N ARG A 82 0.54 -6.86 26.15
CA ARG A 82 0.21 -7.83 27.17
C ARG A 82 -0.94 -8.71 26.69
N ARG A 83 -0.62 -9.81 26.05
CA ARG A 83 -1.57 -10.74 25.47
C ARG A 83 -1.41 -12.15 26.06
N PRO A 84 -2.49 -12.98 26.14
CA PRO A 84 -2.45 -14.32 26.70
C PRO A 84 -2.06 -15.41 25.68
N CYS A 85 -1.83 -15.07 24.43
CA CYS A 85 -1.55 -15.98 23.32
C CYS A 85 -0.46 -15.42 22.40
N PRO A 86 0.16 -16.25 21.56
CA PRO A 86 1.08 -15.78 20.50
C PRO A 86 0.46 -14.68 19.64
N GLY A 87 1.27 -13.74 19.19
CA GLY A 87 0.83 -12.62 18.37
C GLY A 87 1.56 -12.53 17.03
N VAL A 88 0.78 -12.27 16.00
CA VAL A 88 1.23 -11.93 14.66
C VAL A 88 0.91 -10.46 14.40
N VAL A 89 1.84 -9.71 13.83
CA VAL A 89 1.61 -8.32 13.42
C VAL A 89 1.99 -8.15 11.95
N THR A 90 1.14 -7.47 11.16
CA THR A 90 1.54 -7.06 9.81
C THR A 90 2.07 -5.63 9.84
N VAL A 91 3.26 -5.43 9.25
CA VAL A 91 3.88 -4.14 9.03
C VAL A 91 3.82 -3.81 7.54
N HIS A 92 3.12 -2.71 7.21
CA HIS A 92 2.95 -2.26 5.82
C HIS A 92 4.12 -1.40 5.34
N ASP A 93 4.58 -0.50 6.19
CA ASP A 93 5.76 0.33 5.97
C ASP A 93 6.24 0.94 7.29
N LEU A 94 7.39 1.60 7.26
CA LEU A 94 7.92 2.41 8.35
C LEU A 94 8.14 3.87 7.91
N ALA A 95 7.25 4.40 7.08
CA ALA A 95 7.35 5.79 6.59
C ALA A 95 7.41 6.81 7.73
N PHE A 96 6.73 6.56 8.84
CA PHE A 96 6.77 7.40 10.04
C PHE A 96 8.13 7.41 10.77
N GLU A 97 9.03 6.49 10.45
CA GLU A 97 10.44 6.53 10.87
C GLU A 97 11.32 7.25 9.83
N ALA A 98 11.09 7.00 8.53
CA ALA A 98 11.93 7.52 7.45
C ALA A 98 11.57 8.97 7.07
N HIS A 99 10.28 9.33 7.12
CA HIS A 99 9.72 10.63 6.71
C HIS A 99 8.90 11.24 7.85
N ARG A 100 9.57 11.62 8.93
CA ARG A 100 8.93 12.08 10.18
C ARG A 100 8.07 13.32 9.99
N ASP A 101 8.45 14.20 9.09
CA ASP A 101 7.77 15.45 8.80
C ASP A 101 6.40 15.27 8.13
N ASP A 102 6.16 14.10 7.53
CA ASP A 102 4.85 13.73 6.94
C ASP A 102 3.78 13.40 8.01
N PHE A 103 4.18 13.35 9.28
CA PHE A 103 3.31 12.95 10.39
C PHE A 103 3.28 13.99 11.50
N SER A 104 2.10 14.25 12.08
CA SER A 104 2.03 15.08 13.27
C SER A 104 2.90 14.48 14.40
N ARG A 105 3.44 15.32 15.27
CA ARG A 105 4.29 14.88 16.41
C ARG A 105 3.63 13.76 17.22
N ARG A 106 2.33 13.90 17.53
CA ARG A 106 1.56 12.93 18.32
C ARG A 106 1.37 11.62 17.57
N THR A 107 0.94 11.68 16.31
CA THR A 107 0.75 10.49 15.47
C THR A 107 2.06 9.77 15.24
N GLY A 108 3.10 10.49 14.84
CA GLY A 108 4.43 9.91 14.61
C GLY A 108 5.02 9.26 15.87
N TRP A 109 4.88 9.88 17.05
CA TRP A 109 5.31 9.28 18.31
C TRP A 109 4.57 7.97 18.61
N LYS A 110 3.23 7.96 18.47
CA LYS A 110 2.40 6.76 18.65
C LYS A 110 2.90 5.63 17.73
N TYR A 111 2.97 5.89 16.44
CA TYR A 111 3.38 4.88 15.45
C TYR A 111 4.79 4.36 15.74
N ARG A 112 5.78 5.23 15.90
CA ARG A 112 7.17 4.81 16.20
C ARG A 112 7.26 3.96 17.47
N THR A 113 6.61 4.39 18.55
CA THR A 113 6.73 3.71 19.83
C THR A 113 5.98 2.38 19.87
N ILE A 114 4.73 2.37 19.40
CA ILE A 114 3.87 1.18 19.51
C ILE A 114 4.27 0.15 18.47
N THR A 115 4.48 0.55 17.20
CA THR A 115 4.88 -0.40 16.14
C THR A 115 6.21 -1.09 16.47
N ARG A 116 7.21 -0.32 16.96
CA ARG A 116 8.49 -0.91 17.39
C ARG A 116 8.30 -1.95 18.47
N ARG A 117 7.51 -1.65 19.51
CA ARG A 117 7.22 -2.60 20.60
C ARG A 117 6.40 -3.79 20.11
N ALA A 118 5.41 -3.56 19.26
CA ALA A 118 4.60 -4.61 18.65
C ALA A 118 5.47 -5.58 17.84
N ALA A 119 6.28 -5.07 16.91
CA ALA A 119 7.17 -5.88 16.09
C ALA A 119 8.19 -6.68 16.93
N ARG A 120 8.77 -6.05 17.97
CA ARG A 120 9.71 -6.73 18.87
C ARG A 120 9.07 -7.81 19.73
N SER A 121 7.81 -7.63 20.14
CA SER A 121 7.09 -8.56 21.02
C SER A 121 6.31 -9.64 20.26
N ALA A 122 6.07 -9.49 18.95
CA ALA A 122 5.33 -10.44 18.14
C ALA A 122 6.15 -11.73 17.94
N GLU A 123 5.53 -12.88 17.98
CA GLU A 123 6.15 -14.17 17.66
C GLU A 123 6.46 -14.25 16.16
N ARG A 124 5.61 -13.65 15.31
CA ARG A 124 5.88 -13.46 13.88
C ARG A 124 5.49 -12.07 13.42
N VAL A 125 6.30 -11.53 12.52
CA VAL A 125 6.06 -10.25 11.85
C VAL A 125 5.86 -10.49 10.36
N ILE A 126 4.67 -10.25 9.86
CA ILE A 126 4.39 -10.25 8.42
C ILE A 126 4.81 -8.91 7.85
N CYS A 127 5.65 -8.93 6.82
CA CYS A 127 6.08 -7.77 6.06
C CYS A 127 5.54 -7.89 4.63
N VAL A 128 5.02 -6.80 4.08
CA VAL A 128 4.35 -6.82 2.76
C VAL A 128 5.34 -6.86 1.59
N SER A 129 6.63 -6.71 1.85
CA SER A 129 7.73 -6.80 0.87
C SER A 129 9.05 -7.17 1.56
N ASN A 130 10.04 -7.59 0.77
CA ASN A 130 11.40 -7.78 1.27
C ASN A 130 12.00 -6.47 1.79
N PHE A 131 11.74 -5.35 1.08
CA PHE A 131 12.15 -4.03 1.55
C PHE A 131 11.60 -3.74 2.96
N THR A 132 10.29 -3.93 3.19
CA THR A 132 9.70 -3.68 4.53
C THR A 132 10.29 -4.61 5.58
N ARG A 133 10.56 -5.88 5.25
CA ARG A 133 11.23 -6.81 6.15
C ARG A 133 12.61 -6.30 6.55
N ASP A 134 13.42 -5.93 5.56
CA ASP A 134 14.79 -5.49 5.80
C ASP A 134 14.81 -4.18 6.61
N ASP A 135 13.87 -3.27 6.36
CA ASP A 135 13.71 -2.03 7.13
C ASP A 135 13.26 -2.29 8.59
N VAL A 136 12.33 -3.24 8.81
CA VAL A 136 11.93 -3.70 10.16
C VAL A 136 13.10 -4.31 10.90
N CYS A 137 13.86 -5.22 10.28
CA CYS A 137 15.03 -5.83 10.88
C CYS A 137 16.08 -4.78 11.24
N ALA A 138 16.41 -3.89 10.31
CA ALA A 138 17.44 -2.86 10.51
C ALA A 138 17.06 -1.82 11.57
N ARG A 139 15.83 -1.29 11.53
CA ARG A 139 15.42 -0.21 12.44
C ARG A 139 14.98 -0.70 13.81
N TYR A 140 14.38 -1.87 13.86
CA TYR A 140 13.78 -2.37 15.09
C TYR A 140 14.57 -3.51 15.75
N GLY A 141 15.57 -4.06 15.07
CA GLY A 141 16.37 -5.19 15.59
C GLY A 141 15.50 -6.45 15.76
N VAL A 142 14.54 -6.66 14.87
CA VAL A 142 13.73 -7.88 14.83
C VAL A 142 14.53 -8.94 14.08
N ASP A 143 14.65 -10.14 14.65
CA ASP A 143 15.34 -11.26 14.00
C ASP A 143 14.65 -11.63 12.68
N ARG A 144 15.45 -11.86 11.64
CA ARG A 144 14.96 -12.21 10.31
C ARG A 144 14.11 -13.48 10.32
N ASP A 145 14.45 -14.44 11.16
CA ASP A 145 13.71 -15.71 11.32
C ASP A 145 12.30 -15.54 11.88
N ARG A 146 12.03 -14.43 12.54
CA ARG A 146 10.69 -14.05 13.02
C ARG A 146 9.87 -13.29 12.00
N THR A 147 10.44 -12.93 10.86
CA THR A 147 9.77 -12.19 9.81
C THR A 147 9.33 -13.10 8.67
N ARG A 148 8.18 -12.81 8.08
CA ARG A 148 7.68 -13.49 6.87
C ARG A 148 7.23 -12.44 5.85
N VAL A 149 7.62 -12.64 4.60
CA VAL A 149 7.17 -11.75 3.51
C VAL A 149 5.91 -12.32 2.90
N VAL A 150 4.82 -11.56 3.03
CA VAL A 150 3.52 -11.91 2.46
C VAL A 150 3.04 -10.72 1.62
N PRO A 151 3.19 -10.77 0.30
CA PRO A 151 2.83 -9.66 -0.57
C PRO A 151 1.34 -9.33 -0.54
N ASN A 152 1.04 -8.05 -0.75
CA ASN A 152 -0.33 -7.60 -1.03
C ASN A 152 -0.78 -8.07 -2.42
N ALA A 153 -2.08 -7.92 -2.67
CA ALA A 153 -2.68 -8.21 -3.96
C ALA A 153 -3.57 -7.05 -4.42
N PRO A 154 -3.93 -6.97 -5.71
CA PRO A 154 -4.87 -5.97 -6.20
C PRO A 154 -6.19 -6.02 -5.40
N ALA A 155 -6.68 -4.87 -4.99
CA ALA A 155 -7.88 -4.76 -4.16
C ALA A 155 -9.02 -3.99 -4.85
N LEU A 156 -8.70 -3.17 -5.85
CA LEU A 156 -9.65 -2.35 -6.58
C LEU A 156 -10.56 -3.23 -7.45
N PRO A 157 -11.88 -3.19 -7.29
CA PRO A 157 -12.80 -3.97 -8.13
C PRO A 157 -12.77 -3.46 -9.58
N ALA A 158 -13.08 -4.34 -10.52
CA ALA A 158 -13.31 -3.92 -11.89
C ALA A 158 -14.60 -3.07 -11.95
N GLY A 159 -14.53 -1.93 -12.62
CA GLY A 159 -15.64 -1.01 -12.81
C GLY A 159 -16.13 -0.99 -14.26
N SER A 160 -17.31 -0.43 -14.47
CA SER A 160 -17.92 -0.22 -15.79
C SER A 160 -17.94 1.25 -16.24
N ALA A 161 -17.45 2.18 -15.39
CA ALA A 161 -17.43 3.60 -15.76
C ALA A 161 -16.50 3.84 -16.95
N MET A 162 -16.90 4.77 -17.83
CA MET A 162 -16.05 5.16 -18.96
C MET A 162 -14.83 5.95 -18.49
N PRO A 163 -13.63 5.64 -19.01
CA PRO A 163 -12.47 6.46 -18.77
C PRO A 163 -12.68 7.91 -19.20
N PRO A 164 -12.07 8.89 -18.52
CA PRO A 164 -12.09 10.28 -18.95
C PRO A 164 -11.51 10.43 -20.36
N ALA A 165 -12.10 11.34 -21.14
CA ALA A 165 -11.62 11.61 -22.51
C ALA A 165 -10.24 12.26 -22.51
N GLY A 166 -9.50 12.07 -23.61
CA GLY A 166 -8.20 12.68 -23.86
C GLY A 166 -7.04 11.96 -23.20
N ARG A 167 -5.83 12.36 -23.56
CA ARG A 167 -4.57 11.71 -23.11
C ARG A 167 -4.10 12.25 -21.77
N TYR A 168 -3.68 11.38 -20.87
CA TYR A 168 -3.17 11.79 -19.57
C TYR A 168 -2.19 10.79 -18.94
N LEU A 169 -1.31 11.34 -18.10
CA LEU A 169 -0.54 10.61 -17.12
C LEU A 169 -1.30 10.59 -15.79
N LEU A 170 -1.27 9.49 -15.09
CA LEU A 170 -1.95 9.32 -13.79
C LEU A 170 -0.96 9.13 -12.66
N TYR A 171 -1.20 9.80 -11.55
CA TYR A 171 -0.74 9.41 -10.22
C TYR A 171 -1.95 9.06 -9.37
N ALA A 172 -1.87 7.97 -8.60
CA ALA A 172 -2.92 7.55 -7.69
C ALA A 172 -2.37 7.33 -6.27
N GLY A 173 -2.91 8.08 -5.30
CA GLY A 173 -2.52 8.02 -3.88
C GLY A 173 -2.57 9.38 -3.20
N ASP A 174 -2.48 9.40 -1.87
CA ASP A 174 -2.44 10.64 -1.08
C ASP A 174 -1.32 11.57 -1.56
N LEU A 175 -1.62 12.86 -1.67
CA LEU A 175 -0.65 13.88 -2.06
C LEU A 175 0.11 14.33 -0.81
N ARG A 176 1.28 13.74 -0.60
CA ARG A 176 2.17 13.98 0.55
C ARG A 176 3.60 14.25 0.11
N PRO A 177 4.44 14.92 0.92
CA PRO A 177 5.84 15.20 0.58
C PRO A 177 6.63 13.95 0.18
N LYS A 178 6.50 12.82 0.91
CA LYS A 178 7.20 11.56 0.59
C LYS A 178 6.84 10.97 -0.78
N LYS A 179 5.74 11.41 -1.37
CA LYS A 179 5.30 10.97 -2.71
C LYS A 179 6.03 11.69 -3.85
N ASN A 180 6.84 12.68 -3.53
CA ASN A 180 7.76 13.34 -4.48
C ASN A 180 7.09 13.94 -5.73
N LEU A 181 5.83 14.37 -5.57
CA LEU A 181 5.01 14.84 -6.68
C LEU A 181 5.53 16.13 -7.31
N LEU A 182 6.20 16.96 -6.51
CA LEU A 182 6.75 18.23 -7.00
C LEU A 182 7.79 18.01 -8.12
N ARG A 183 8.71 17.05 -7.95
CA ARG A 183 9.69 16.71 -9.00
C ARG A 183 9.01 16.13 -10.24
N MET A 184 8.01 15.27 -10.05
CA MET A 184 7.23 14.73 -11.16
C MET A 184 6.49 15.83 -11.93
N VAL A 185 5.86 16.80 -11.25
CA VAL A 185 5.17 17.92 -11.88
C VAL A 185 6.16 18.79 -12.67
N ARG A 186 7.36 19.06 -12.13
CA ARG A 186 8.40 19.82 -12.84
C ARG A 186 8.91 19.10 -14.08
N ALA A 187 9.20 17.81 -13.98
CA ALA A 187 9.60 16.95 -15.09
C ALA A 187 8.51 16.92 -16.18
N TRP A 188 7.24 16.69 -15.78
CA TRP A 188 6.11 16.72 -16.71
C TRP A 188 5.91 18.08 -17.36
N ARG A 189 5.99 19.18 -16.61
CA ARG A 189 5.89 20.54 -17.17
C ARG A 189 6.97 20.81 -18.22
N ARG A 190 8.18 20.32 -18.00
CA ARG A 190 9.24 20.41 -19.03
C ARG A 190 8.84 19.65 -20.28
N LEU A 191 8.37 18.40 -20.15
CA LEU A 191 7.89 17.60 -21.28
C LEU A 191 6.74 18.29 -22.03
N ARG A 192 5.83 18.96 -21.32
CA ARG A 192 4.76 19.78 -21.95
C ARG A 192 5.30 20.86 -22.86
N ARG A 193 6.33 21.59 -22.40
CA ARG A 193 7.01 22.61 -23.20
C ARG A 193 7.75 22.05 -24.44
N GLU A 194 8.11 20.77 -24.36
CA GLU A 194 8.73 20.01 -25.44
C GLU A 194 7.70 19.30 -26.35
N GLY A 195 6.41 19.58 -26.19
CA GLY A 195 5.33 19.09 -27.06
C GLY A 195 4.60 17.85 -26.56
N LEU A 196 4.79 17.42 -25.29
CA LEU A 196 3.99 16.33 -24.72
C LEU A 196 2.50 16.76 -24.65
N GLU A 197 1.59 15.91 -25.15
CA GLU A 197 0.15 16.23 -25.18
C GLU A 197 -0.57 15.86 -23.87
N GLN A 198 -0.06 14.91 -23.11
CA GLN A 198 -0.70 14.37 -21.93
C GLN A 198 -0.85 15.42 -20.83
N ARG A 199 -2.10 15.65 -20.38
CA ARG A 199 -2.34 16.32 -19.11
C ARG A 199 -1.89 15.43 -17.94
N LEU A 200 -1.77 16.00 -16.74
CA LEU A 200 -1.40 15.24 -15.53
C LEU A 200 -2.58 15.19 -14.56
N VAL A 201 -2.96 14.00 -14.15
CA VAL A 201 -4.04 13.75 -13.19
C VAL A 201 -3.43 13.19 -11.89
N LEU A 202 -3.61 13.91 -10.78
CA LEU A 202 -3.17 13.51 -9.44
C LEU A 202 -4.40 13.13 -8.60
N ALA A 203 -4.79 11.86 -8.63
CA ALA A 203 -5.94 11.33 -7.91
C ALA A 203 -5.57 10.94 -6.48
N GLY A 204 -6.08 11.67 -5.49
CA GLY A 204 -5.85 11.43 -4.07
C GLY A 204 -6.10 12.66 -3.21
N ARG A 205 -6.16 12.43 -1.89
CA ARG A 205 -6.38 13.52 -0.94
C ARG A 205 -5.13 14.38 -0.83
N ASP A 206 -5.32 15.69 -0.79
CA ASP A 206 -4.25 16.64 -0.54
C ASP A 206 -3.96 16.77 0.96
N PHE A 207 -2.70 16.57 1.32
CA PHE A 207 -2.18 16.74 2.68
C PHE A 207 -1.25 17.98 2.77
N GLY A 208 -1.63 19.04 2.07
CA GLY A 208 -0.98 20.35 2.18
C GLY A 208 0.07 20.66 1.11
N VAL A 209 0.21 19.82 0.07
CA VAL A 209 1.16 20.04 -1.03
C VAL A 209 0.52 20.62 -2.31
N GLY A 210 -0.80 20.65 -2.38
CA GLY A 210 -1.54 20.96 -3.60
C GLY A 210 -1.28 22.36 -4.15
N ALA A 211 -1.13 23.36 -3.28
CA ALA A 211 -0.82 24.73 -3.73
C ALA A 211 0.55 24.81 -4.42
N GLU A 212 1.57 24.14 -3.84
CA GLU A 212 2.91 24.06 -4.41
C GLU A 212 2.92 23.31 -5.76
N LEU A 213 2.14 22.24 -5.87
CA LEU A 213 2.02 21.48 -7.13
C LEU A 213 1.37 22.32 -8.23
N ARG A 214 0.30 23.07 -7.92
CA ARG A 214 -0.32 24.00 -8.89
C ARG A 214 0.65 25.10 -9.32
N ALA A 215 1.38 25.70 -8.38
CA ALA A 215 2.39 26.71 -8.69
C ALA A 215 3.49 26.15 -9.60
N ALA A 216 3.95 24.92 -9.34
CA ALA A 216 4.95 24.24 -10.15
C ALA A 216 4.43 23.92 -11.56
N ALA A 217 3.17 23.55 -11.71
CA ALA A 217 2.54 23.30 -13.01
C ALA A 217 2.40 24.57 -13.84
N GLY A 218 2.16 25.72 -13.20
CA GLY A 218 1.88 26.99 -13.89
C GLY A 218 0.55 26.91 -14.63
N ASN A 219 0.55 27.22 -15.94
CA ASN A 219 -0.64 27.20 -16.79
C ASN A 219 -0.89 25.83 -17.48
N GLU A 220 -0.05 24.83 -17.21
CA GLU A 220 -0.22 23.50 -17.80
C GLU A 220 -1.44 22.74 -17.18
N PRO A 221 -2.07 21.85 -17.95
CA PRO A 221 -3.31 21.16 -17.54
C PRO A 221 -3.08 20.11 -16.45
N LEU A 222 -2.89 20.56 -15.21
CA LEU A 222 -2.81 19.75 -14.01
C LEU A 222 -4.21 19.61 -13.40
N GLU A 223 -4.68 18.37 -13.30
CA GLU A 223 -5.94 18.03 -12.64
C GLU A 223 -5.70 17.36 -11.28
N MET A 224 -6.40 17.85 -10.27
CA MET A 224 -6.35 17.31 -8.91
C MET A 224 -7.80 17.07 -8.42
N PRO A 225 -8.43 15.95 -8.79
CA PRO A 225 -9.83 15.66 -8.47
C PRO A 225 -10.07 15.41 -6.97
N GLY A 226 -9.00 15.32 -6.16
CA GLY A 226 -9.12 14.91 -4.78
C GLY A 226 -9.30 13.40 -4.62
N PHE A 227 -10.03 12.99 -3.59
CA PHE A 227 -10.36 11.58 -3.40
C PHE A 227 -11.30 11.09 -4.51
N VAL A 228 -10.92 9.99 -5.13
CA VAL A 228 -11.70 9.30 -6.15
C VAL A 228 -12.11 7.93 -5.59
N ASP A 229 -13.36 7.56 -5.77
CA ASP A 229 -13.86 6.24 -5.36
C ASP A 229 -13.30 5.10 -6.21
N ASP A 230 -13.60 3.87 -5.83
CA ASP A 230 -13.06 2.68 -6.51
C ASP A 230 -13.48 2.63 -7.99
N ILE A 231 -14.68 3.05 -8.33
CA ILE A 231 -15.20 3.04 -9.71
C ILE A 231 -14.49 4.09 -10.57
N GLY A 232 -14.36 5.30 -10.06
CA GLY A 232 -13.66 6.38 -10.74
C GLY A 232 -12.17 6.10 -10.89
N LEU A 233 -11.53 5.50 -9.87
CA LEU A 233 -10.12 5.14 -9.92
C LEU A 233 -9.85 4.02 -10.93
N ASP A 234 -10.74 3.02 -11.02
CA ASP A 234 -10.69 2.00 -12.07
C ASP A 234 -10.74 2.62 -13.47
N ALA A 235 -11.70 3.54 -13.70
CA ALA A 235 -11.83 4.24 -14.97
C ALA A 235 -10.57 5.07 -15.31
N LEU A 236 -10.04 5.80 -14.32
CA LEU A 236 -8.81 6.57 -14.48
C LEU A 236 -7.62 5.66 -14.84
N MET A 237 -7.46 4.51 -14.21
CA MET A 237 -6.36 3.59 -14.52
C MET A 237 -6.49 2.97 -15.91
N ARG A 238 -7.71 2.61 -16.34
CA ARG A 238 -7.94 2.03 -17.68
C ARG A 238 -7.71 3.03 -18.82
N GLY A 239 -7.91 4.32 -18.58
CA GLY A 239 -7.75 5.35 -19.60
C GLY A 239 -6.40 6.05 -19.60
N ALA A 240 -5.55 5.84 -18.60
CA ALA A 240 -4.25 6.52 -18.51
C ALA A 240 -3.25 6.01 -19.55
N ASP A 241 -2.51 6.91 -20.17
CA ASP A 241 -1.38 6.54 -21.04
C ASP A 241 -0.23 5.88 -20.25
N ALA A 242 -0.05 6.28 -18.98
CA ALA A 242 0.82 5.62 -18.01
C ALA A 242 0.47 6.04 -16.57
N LEU A 243 0.68 5.14 -15.61
CA LEU A 243 0.78 5.50 -14.19
C LEU A 243 2.21 5.89 -13.88
N VAL A 244 2.42 7.09 -13.33
CA VAL A 244 3.73 7.56 -12.85
C VAL A 244 3.72 7.56 -11.32
N HIS A 245 4.64 6.79 -10.69
CA HIS A 245 4.70 6.65 -9.24
C HIS A 245 6.06 7.07 -8.69
N PRO A 246 6.26 8.36 -8.36
CA PRO A 246 7.57 8.94 -8.06
C PRO A 246 7.98 8.84 -6.58
N SER A 247 7.29 8.06 -5.77
CA SER A 247 7.44 7.98 -4.33
C SER A 247 8.87 7.68 -3.88
N LEU A 248 9.34 8.44 -2.89
CA LEU A 248 10.63 8.19 -2.22
C LEU A 248 10.56 7.00 -1.24
N TYR A 249 9.36 6.66 -0.78
CA TYR A 249 9.18 5.60 0.19
C TYR A 249 7.80 4.94 0.04
N GLU A 250 7.81 3.64 -0.23
CA GLU A 250 6.65 2.74 -0.26
C GLU A 250 7.00 1.41 0.39
N GLY A 251 6.04 0.83 1.11
CA GLY A 251 6.17 -0.51 1.62
C GLY A 251 5.78 -1.60 0.63
N PHE A 252 4.95 -1.25 -0.39
CA PHE A 252 4.54 -2.16 -1.47
C PHE A 252 4.24 -1.41 -2.77
N GLY A 253 3.31 -0.44 -2.77
CA GLY A 253 2.87 0.26 -3.98
C GLY A 253 1.60 -0.36 -4.57
N MET A 254 0.51 -0.38 -3.81
CA MET A 254 -0.78 -0.93 -4.25
C MET A 254 -1.24 -0.37 -5.59
N ALA A 255 -1.13 0.95 -5.80
CA ALA A 255 -1.55 1.60 -7.04
C ALA A 255 -0.81 1.05 -8.28
N VAL A 256 0.41 0.54 -8.12
CA VAL A 256 1.20 -0.05 -9.20
C VAL A 256 0.55 -1.34 -9.70
N VAL A 257 0.24 -2.27 -8.79
CA VAL A 257 -0.39 -3.54 -9.17
C VAL A 257 -1.83 -3.35 -9.64
N GLU A 258 -2.52 -2.34 -9.12
CA GLU A 258 -3.86 -1.94 -9.60
C GLU A 258 -3.83 -1.44 -11.05
N ALA A 259 -2.83 -0.64 -11.41
CA ALA A 259 -2.61 -0.18 -12.77
C ALA A 259 -2.26 -1.34 -13.71
N MET A 260 -1.39 -2.25 -13.28
CA MET A 260 -0.99 -3.44 -14.05
C MET A 260 -2.18 -4.34 -14.40
N VAL A 261 -3.11 -4.57 -13.45
CA VAL A 261 -4.37 -5.33 -13.70
C VAL A 261 -5.21 -4.70 -14.82
N ARG A 262 -5.08 -3.39 -15.02
CA ARG A 262 -5.88 -2.60 -15.98
C ARG A 262 -5.18 -2.32 -17.28
N GLY A 263 -4.05 -2.99 -17.54
CA GLY A 263 -3.24 -2.76 -18.72
C GLY A 263 -2.66 -1.35 -18.81
N CYS A 264 -2.55 -0.65 -17.67
CA CYS A 264 -1.91 0.65 -17.61
C CYS A 264 -0.40 0.47 -17.40
N PRO A 265 0.46 0.92 -18.34
CA PRO A 265 1.90 0.80 -18.17
C PRO A 265 2.38 1.66 -17.00
N THR A 266 3.41 1.20 -16.30
CA THR A 266 3.89 1.85 -15.08
C THR A 266 5.29 2.42 -15.23
N VAL A 267 5.48 3.67 -14.72
CA VAL A 267 6.74 4.40 -14.69
C VAL A 267 7.03 4.71 -13.21
N LEU A 268 8.03 4.05 -12.63
CA LEU A 268 8.22 3.95 -11.19
C LEU A 268 9.56 4.51 -10.73
N ALA A 269 9.57 5.12 -9.56
CA ALA A 269 10.81 5.43 -8.86
C ALA A 269 11.59 4.15 -8.54
N ARG A 270 12.90 4.15 -8.77
CA ARG A 270 13.81 3.08 -8.33
C ARG A 270 14.12 3.26 -6.83
N ALA A 271 13.09 3.11 -6.01
CA ALA A 271 13.18 3.34 -4.57
C ALA A 271 12.35 2.32 -3.78
N THR A 272 12.89 1.90 -2.65
CA THR A 272 12.21 1.09 -1.62
C THR A 272 11.56 -0.18 -2.19
N ALA A 273 10.27 -0.43 -1.96
CA ALA A 273 9.60 -1.63 -2.47
C ALA A 273 9.16 -1.54 -3.95
N LEU A 274 9.22 -0.38 -4.59
CA LEU A 274 8.70 -0.22 -5.96
C LEU A 274 9.40 -1.12 -6.99
N PRO A 275 10.75 -1.32 -6.96
CA PRO A 275 11.41 -2.28 -7.84
C PRO A 275 10.99 -3.74 -7.59
N GLU A 276 10.71 -4.11 -6.34
CA GLU A 276 10.21 -5.44 -5.98
C GLU A 276 8.78 -5.66 -6.50
N THR A 277 7.92 -4.64 -6.36
CA THR A 277 6.53 -4.70 -6.81
C THR A 277 6.43 -4.69 -8.33
N GLY A 278 7.14 -3.78 -8.98
CA GLY A 278 7.10 -3.59 -10.43
C GLY A 278 7.86 -4.67 -11.23
N GLY A 279 8.93 -5.24 -10.66
CA GLY A 279 9.76 -6.24 -11.33
C GLY A 279 10.28 -5.76 -12.68
N ASP A 280 10.15 -6.57 -13.71
CA ASP A 280 10.50 -6.26 -15.10
C ASP A 280 9.34 -5.62 -15.90
N ALA A 281 8.21 -5.37 -15.21
CA ALA A 281 6.97 -4.86 -15.80
C ALA A 281 6.83 -3.32 -15.72
N ALA A 282 7.90 -2.60 -15.38
CA ALA A 282 7.88 -1.14 -15.24
C ALA A 282 9.08 -0.48 -15.90
N ALA A 283 8.92 0.76 -16.31
CA ALA A 283 10.04 1.65 -16.60
C ALA A 283 10.48 2.34 -15.30
N TYR A 284 11.79 2.40 -15.05
CA TYR A 284 12.33 2.94 -13.81
C TYR A 284 13.11 4.22 -14.02
N PHE A 285 13.10 5.07 -12.98
CA PHE A 285 13.87 6.30 -12.91
C PHE A 285 14.45 6.56 -11.51
N GLU A 286 15.51 7.35 -11.43
CA GLU A 286 16.04 7.90 -10.18
C GLU A 286 15.08 8.99 -9.65
N PRO A 287 14.44 8.81 -8.48
CA PRO A 287 13.36 9.70 -8.04
C PRO A 287 13.80 11.13 -7.72
N ARG A 288 15.09 11.37 -7.54
CA ARG A 288 15.64 12.71 -7.25
C ARG A 288 16.13 13.45 -8.48
N ASP A 289 16.09 12.80 -9.64
CA ASP A 289 16.53 13.34 -10.93
C ASP A 289 15.31 13.64 -11.82
N GLU A 290 15.01 14.92 -12.01
CA GLU A 290 13.88 15.38 -12.85
C GLU A 290 14.09 15.02 -14.33
N ASP A 291 15.35 14.95 -14.79
CA ASP A 291 15.70 14.57 -16.16
C ASP A 291 15.44 13.08 -16.40
N ASP A 292 15.77 12.26 -15.41
CA ASP A 292 15.54 10.82 -15.50
C ASP A 292 14.04 10.48 -15.40
N ILE A 293 13.27 11.22 -14.58
CA ILE A 293 11.80 11.11 -14.56
C ILE A 293 11.23 11.39 -15.96
N ALA A 294 11.65 12.51 -16.57
CA ALA A 294 11.17 12.89 -17.89
C ALA A 294 11.57 11.87 -18.97
N ARG A 295 12.82 11.41 -18.96
CA ARG A 295 13.34 10.38 -19.85
C ARG A 295 12.51 9.08 -19.76
N ALA A 296 12.21 8.61 -18.54
CA ALA A 296 11.46 7.38 -18.34
C ALA A 296 10.01 7.49 -18.81
N ILE A 297 9.37 8.65 -18.63
CA ILE A 297 8.02 8.93 -19.15
C ILE A 297 8.04 8.85 -20.68
N ARG A 298 8.95 9.59 -21.35
CA ARG A 298 9.08 9.55 -22.82
C ARG A 298 9.36 8.14 -23.34
N ALA A 299 10.24 7.40 -22.71
CA ALA A 299 10.61 6.04 -23.11
C ALA A 299 9.41 5.05 -23.13
N VAL A 300 8.32 5.37 -22.45
CA VAL A 300 7.08 4.57 -22.47
C VAL A 300 6.07 5.15 -23.48
N LEU A 301 6.01 6.48 -23.62
CA LEU A 301 5.01 7.13 -24.46
C LEU A 301 5.41 7.14 -25.94
N ASP A 302 6.70 7.28 -26.24
CA ASP A 302 7.23 7.43 -27.60
C ASP A 302 7.55 6.07 -28.28
N ASP A 303 7.52 4.97 -27.51
CA ASP A 303 7.77 3.61 -28.00
C ASP A 303 6.55 2.70 -27.78
N PRO A 304 5.66 2.55 -28.78
CA PRO A 304 4.47 1.69 -28.67
C PRO A 304 4.80 0.22 -28.42
N ALA A 305 5.92 -0.29 -28.94
CA ALA A 305 6.31 -1.68 -28.76
C ALA A 305 6.74 -1.93 -27.31
N ARG A 306 7.55 -1.05 -26.75
CA ARG A 306 7.93 -1.06 -25.35
C ARG A 306 6.72 -0.93 -24.43
N ARG A 307 5.80 -0.03 -24.75
CA ARG A 307 4.56 0.17 -24.00
C ARG A 307 3.74 -1.12 -23.97
N ALA A 308 3.54 -1.77 -25.12
CA ALA A 308 2.81 -3.03 -25.21
C ALA A 308 3.49 -4.16 -24.41
N GLU A 309 4.82 -4.24 -24.45
CA GLU A 309 5.57 -5.23 -23.68
C GLU A 309 5.44 -5.01 -22.17
N LEU A 310 5.52 -3.76 -21.70
CA LEU A 310 5.32 -3.43 -20.29
C LEU A 310 3.92 -3.77 -19.81
N ILE A 311 2.89 -3.52 -20.61
CA ILE A 311 1.51 -3.94 -20.31
C ILE A 311 1.42 -5.44 -20.13
N LYS A 312 1.91 -6.22 -21.11
CA LYS A 312 1.90 -7.69 -21.07
C LYS A 312 2.64 -8.26 -19.86
N ARG A 313 3.79 -7.68 -19.51
CA ARG A 313 4.54 -8.04 -18.29
C ARG A 313 3.78 -7.67 -17.04
N GLY A 314 3.13 -6.50 -17.02
CA GLY A 314 2.31 -6.03 -15.91
C GLY A 314 1.14 -6.96 -15.62
N GLU A 315 0.42 -7.40 -16.64
CA GLU A 315 -0.67 -8.37 -16.51
C GLU A 315 -0.18 -9.69 -15.91
N ARG A 316 0.95 -10.22 -16.40
CA ARG A 316 1.57 -11.44 -15.84
C ARG A 316 1.97 -11.25 -14.38
N ARG A 317 2.64 -10.12 -14.06
CA ARG A 317 3.06 -9.80 -12.70
C ARG A 317 1.87 -9.68 -11.74
N ALA A 318 0.81 -9.00 -12.15
CA ALA A 318 -0.41 -8.86 -11.36
C ALA A 318 -1.12 -10.20 -11.13
N ALA A 319 -1.11 -11.12 -12.10
CA ALA A 319 -1.69 -12.45 -11.96
C ALA A 319 -0.98 -13.35 -10.93
N GLU A 320 0.28 -13.05 -10.58
CA GLU A 320 1.00 -13.71 -9.50
C GLU A 320 0.48 -13.31 -8.11
N LEU A 321 -0.20 -12.17 -8.01
CA LEU A 321 -0.67 -11.57 -6.78
C LEU A 321 -2.18 -11.77 -6.64
N SER A 322 -2.60 -12.46 -5.60
CA SER A 322 -4.02 -12.66 -5.31
C SER A 322 -4.27 -12.75 -3.81
N TRP A 323 -5.43 -12.26 -3.36
CA TRP A 323 -5.81 -12.35 -1.94
C TRP A 323 -5.92 -13.79 -1.45
N LYS A 324 -6.20 -14.75 -2.34
CA LYS A 324 -6.15 -16.18 -2.03
C LYS A 324 -4.74 -16.63 -1.67
N ARG A 325 -3.72 -16.20 -2.44
CA ARG A 325 -2.31 -16.50 -2.14
C ARG A 325 -1.83 -15.78 -0.89
N THR A 326 -2.20 -14.49 -0.72
CA THR A 326 -1.91 -13.72 0.50
C THR A 326 -2.49 -14.38 1.74
N ALA A 327 -3.75 -14.84 1.69
CA ALA A 327 -4.40 -15.56 2.78
C ALA A 327 -3.71 -16.91 3.04
N ALA A 328 -3.43 -17.70 2.02
CA ALA A 328 -2.73 -18.99 2.16
C ALA A 328 -1.35 -18.82 2.82
N ALA A 329 -0.55 -17.86 2.36
CA ALA A 329 0.74 -17.55 2.96
C ALA A 329 0.60 -17.05 4.42
N THR A 330 -0.47 -16.30 4.73
CA THR A 330 -0.77 -15.87 6.10
C THR A 330 -1.14 -17.06 7.00
N VAL A 331 -1.90 -18.03 6.48
CA VAL A 331 -2.23 -19.27 7.20
C VAL A 331 -0.97 -20.07 7.52
N GLU A 332 0.00 -20.16 6.61
CA GLU A 332 1.29 -20.82 6.91
C GLU A 332 2.02 -20.14 8.08
N VAL A 333 1.98 -18.80 8.15
CA VAL A 333 2.54 -18.07 9.31
C VAL A 333 1.83 -18.45 10.62
N TYR A 334 0.50 -18.65 10.58
CA TYR A 334 -0.24 -19.08 11.76
C TYR A 334 0.14 -20.51 12.17
N ARG A 335 0.30 -21.43 11.22
CA ARG A 335 0.69 -22.81 11.47
C ARG A 335 2.04 -22.97 12.14
N GLU A 336 2.96 -22.04 11.92
CA GLU A 336 4.25 -22.00 12.62
C GLU A 336 4.12 -21.76 14.14
N LEU A 337 2.96 -21.31 14.62
CA LEU A 337 2.70 -20.93 16.00
C LEU A 337 1.68 -21.83 16.70
N LEU A 338 1.06 -22.73 15.97
CA LEU A 338 0.01 -23.66 16.44
C LEU A 338 0.53 -25.07 16.59
#